data_68cf98052b3414f89d1a46f24a2754df
#
_entry.id   68cf98052b3414f89d1a46f24a2754df
#
_cell.length_a   1.000
_cell.length_b   1.000
_cell.length_c   1.000
_cell.angle_alpha   90.00
_cell.angle_beta   90.00
_cell.angle_gamma   90.00
#
_symmetry.space_group_name_H-M   'P 1'
#
loop_
_entity.id
_entity.type
_entity.pdbx_description
1 polymer ?
#
loop_
_entity_poly.entity_id
_entity_poly.type
_entity_poly.pdbx_seq_one_letter_code
_entity_poly.pdbx_strand_id
1 'polypeptide(L)'
;FVSVTQSFNTTTSMGRLTLNILLSFAQFERELAGERVRDKIASSRKRGIWMGGMPPLGYDVVERKLVANPVEARLVRRIFESFIAIGSMTTLANQLRAEGVMTKSWKTLKEKDRQGKLIDKGYLYKLLKNPVVIGIAAYKGKHYPGEHEPIIDKAIWDQVQETLARKDVAKRAQINRPSRAPALLKGL
;
A
#
# COMPACT_ATOMS: atom_id res chain seq x y z
N PHE A 1 -23.06 4.02 40.55
CA PHE A 1 -22.10 5.11 40.33
C PHE A 1 -22.71 6.43 40.80
N VAL A 2 -22.05 7.15 41.67
CA VAL A 2 -22.51 8.45 42.21
C VAL A 2 -21.42 9.47 41.89
N SER A 3 -21.77 10.55 41.20
CA SER A 3 -20.85 11.66 40.97
C SER A 3 -20.85 12.59 42.19
N VAL A 4 -19.66 12.96 42.63
CA VAL A 4 -19.48 13.85 43.82
C VAL A 4 -19.69 15.32 43.44
N THR A 5 -19.54 15.66 42.16
CA THR A 5 -19.62 17.05 41.67
C THR A 5 -20.94 17.43 40.99
N GLN A 6 -21.74 16.44 40.62
CA GLN A 6 -23.08 16.65 40.04
C GLN A 6 -24.06 15.68 40.73
N SER A 7 -25.29 16.11 40.96
CA SER A 7 -26.37 15.29 41.52
C SER A 7 -26.82 14.17 40.56
N PHE A 8 -25.88 13.32 40.19
CA PHE A 8 -26.07 12.24 39.23
C PHE A 8 -26.04 10.89 39.94
N ASN A 9 -27.18 10.23 40.00
CA ASN A 9 -27.35 8.95 40.64
C ASN A 9 -27.90 7.90 39.69
N THR A 10 -27.11 6.90 39.34
CA THR A 10 -27.49 5.79 38.46
C THR A 10 -28.43 4.78 39.08
N THR A 11 -28.75 4.88 40.35
CA THR A 11 -29.72 3.99 41.03
C THR A 11 -31.16 4.34 40.62
N THR A 12 -31.43 5.58 40.27
CA THR A 12 -32.74 6.05 39.80
C THR A 12 -32.92 5.79 38.30
N SER A 13 -34.18 5.58 37.89
CA SER A 13 -34.52 5.42 36.47
C SER A 13 -34.13 6.64 35.63
N MET A 14 -34.32 7.84 36.20
CA MET A 14 -33.94 9.10 35.52
C MET A 14 -32.41 9.23 35.40
N GLY A 15 -31.65 8.86 36.42
CA GLY A 15 -30.19 8.88 36.35
C GLY A 15 -29.63 7.90 35.32
N ARG A 16 -30.23 6.71 35.18
CA ARG A 16 -29.85 5.77 34.11
C ARG A 16 -30.17 6.29 32.71
N LEU A 17 -31.32 6.94 32.54
CA LEU A 17 -31.67 7.56 31.26
C LEU A 17 -30.68 8.66 30.90
N THR A 18 -30.36 9.54 31.83
CA THR A 18 -29.39 10.63 31.62
C THR A 18 -28.01 10.06 31.25
N LEU A 19 -27.55 9.00 31.94
CA LEU A 19 -26.29 8.32 31.58
C LEU A 19 -26.30 7.80 30.17
N ASN A 20 -27.36 7.09 29.76
CA ASN A 20 -27.47 6.55 28.40
C ASN A 20 -27.46 7.65 27.34
N ILE A 21 -28.13 8.76 27.60
CA ILE A 21 -28.11 9.94 26.70
C ILE A 21 -26.69 10.50 26.60
N LEU A 22 -25.99 10.70 27.72
CA LEU A 22 -24.62 11.22 27.71
C LEU A 22 -23.65 10.28 26.98
N LEU A 23 -23.78 8.95 27.19
CA LEU A 23 -22.98 7.95 26.49
C LEU A 23 -23.25 7.98 24.98
N SER A 24 -24.51 8.11 24.58
CA SER A 24 -24.89 8.23 23.16
C SER A 24 -24.31 9.49 22.52
N PHE A 25 -24.34 10.61 23.23
CA PHE A 25 -23.71 11.86 22.75
C PHE A 25 -22.17 11.69 22.63
N ALA A 26 -21.52 11.10 23.63
CA ALA A 26 -20.08 10.87 23.56
C ALA A 26 -19.69 9.92 22.42
N GLN A 27 -20.52 8.90 22.13
CA GLN A 27 -20.32 8.04 20.98
C GLN A 27 -20.51 8.79 19.66
N PHE A 28 -21.58 9.58 19.54
CA PHE A 28 -21.83 10.41 18.35
C PHE A 28 -20.69 11.38 18.07
N GLU A 29 -20.19 12.10 19.09
CA GLU A 29 -19.06 13.01 18.91
C GLU A 29 -17.78 12.27 18.44
N ARG A 30 -17.54 11.05 18.97
CA ARG A 30 -16.40 10.21 18.53
C ARG A 30 -16.55 9.80 17.07
N GLU A 31 -17.74 9.38 16.65
CA GLU A 31 -18.04 8.99 15.26
C GLU A 31 -17.84 10.18 14.32
N LEU A 32 -18.40 11.34 14.67
CA LEU A 32 -18.28 12.58 13.90
C LEU A 32 -16.81 13.04 13.78
N ALA A 33 -16.05 12.99 14.86
CA ALA A 33 -14.61 13.28 14.83
C ALA A 33 -13.86 12.30 13.91
N GLY A 34 -14.20 11.01 13.96
CA GLY A 34 -13.65 9.99 13.09
C GLY A 34 -13.97 10.24 11.60
N GLU A 35 -15.17 10.71 11.28
CA GLU A 35 -15.58 11.08 9.92
C GLU A 35 -14.75 12.27 9.41
N ARG A 36 -14.67 13.34 10.19
CA ARG A 36 -13.85 14.52 9.83
C ARG A 36 -12.39 14.17 9.55
N VAL A 37 -11.80 13.28 10.36
CA VAL A 37 -10.41 12.80 10.15
C VAL A 37 -10.31 12.00 8.85
N ARG A 38 -11.25 11.09 8.59
CA ARG A 38 -11.29 10.31 7.33
C ARG A 38 -11.40 11.21 6.10
N ASP A 39 -12.26 12.21 6.15
CA ASP A 39 -12.46 13.18 5.05
C ASP A 39 -11.22 14.03 4.82
N LYS A 40 -10.57 14.50 5.87
CA LYS A 40 -9.30 15.22 5.77
C LYS A 40 -8.20 14.37 5.14
N ILE A 41 -8.08 13.10 5.55
CA ILE A 41 -7.13 12.16 4.94
C ILE A 41 -7.48 11.91 3.46
N ALA A 42 -8.74 11.70 3.15
CA ALA A 42 -9.20 11.51 1.77
C ALA A 42 -8.90 12.72 0.88
N SER A 43 -9.18 13.93 1.37
CA SER A 43 -8.87 15.18 0.68
C SER A 43 -7.37 15.35 0.46
N SER A 44 -6.54 15.09 1.47
CA SER A 44 -5.08 15.18 1.35
C SER A 44 -4.52 14.18 0.33
N ARG A 45 -5.03 12.95 0.31
CA ARG A 45 -4.62 11.93 -0.68
C ARG A 45 -5.05 12.28 -2.10
N LYS A 46 -6.22 12.90 -2.28
CA LYS A 46 -6.67 13.41 -3.60
C LYS A 46 -5.77 14.54 -4.12
N ARG A 47 -5.16 15.30 -3.24
CA ARG A 47 -4.15 16.33 -3.58
C ARG A 47 -2.74 15.75 -3.79
N GLY A 48 -2.56 14.42 -3.72
CA GLY A 48 -1.27 13.78 -3.93
C GLY A 48 -0.30 13.83 -2.73
N ILE A 49 -0.76 14.31 -1.57
CA ILE A 49 0.08 14.45 -0.38
C ILE A 49 0.35 13.08 0.24
N TRP A 50 1.60 12.81 0.60
CA TRP A 50 1.99 11.60 1.32
C TRP A 50 1.42 11.61 2.75
N MET A 51 0.60 10.62 3.06
CA MET A 51 -0.10 10.51 4.35
C MET A 51 0.55 9.47 5.30
N GLY A 52 1.81 9.15 5.07
CA GLY A 52 2.55 8.19 5.89
C GLY A 52 2.44 6.74 5.42
N GLY A 53 3.10 5.87 6.14
CA GLY A 53 3.27 4.46 5.82
C GLY A 53 4.72 4.12 5.48
N MET A 54 4.96 2.94 4.93
CA MET A 54 6.28 2.53 4.45
C MET A 54 6.65 3.34 3.20
N PRO A 55 7.78 4.07 3.20
CA PRO A 55 8.24 4.76 2.00
C PRO A 55 8.50 3.76 0.87
N PRO A 56 8.07 4.05 -0.37
CA PRO A 56 8.41 3.19 -1.50
C PRO A 56 9.91 3.25 -1.80
N LEU A 57 10.47 2.16 -2.32
CA LEU A 57 11.85 2.14 -2.79
C LEU A 57 12.06 3.22 -3.85
N GLY A 58 13.13 4.00 -3.71
CA GLY A 58 13.43 5.14 -4.57
C GLY A 58 13.06 6.50 -3.98
N TYR A 59 12.32 6.54 -2.86
CA TYR A 59 11.92 7.78 -2.21
C TYR A 59 12.23 7.78 -0.73
N ASP A 60 12.67 8.93 -0.23
CA ASP A 60 12.75 9.24 1.18
C ASP A 60 11.60 10.16 1.60
N VAL A 61 11.27 10.16 2.89
CA VAL A 61 10.25 11.05 3.44
C VAL A 61 10.93 12.22 4.14
N VAL A 62 10.82 13.40 3.56
CA VAL A 62 11.32 14.65 4.13
C VAL A 62 10.11 15.57 4.31
N GLU A 63 9.90 16.10 5.52
CA GLU A 63 8.78 17.00 5.83
C GLU A 63 7.40 16.52 5.32
N ARG A 64 7.13 15.23 5.47
CA ARG A 64 5.90 14.57 4.99
C ARG A 64 5.73 14.54 3.47
N LYS A 65 6.79 14.80 2.70
CA LYS A 65 6.81 14.69 1.23
C LYS A 65 7.71 13.55 0.82
N LEU A 66 7.40 12.95 -0.31
CA LEU A 66 8.28 11.97 -0.94
C LEU A 66 9.32 12.73 -1.79
N VAL A 67 10.59 12.53 -1.47
CA VAL A 67 11.72 13.10 -2.20
C VAL A 67 12.49 11.94 -2.83
N ALA A 68 12.85 12.04 -4.11
CA ALA A 68 13.59 11.00 -4.79
C ALA A 68 14.99 10.82 -4.18
N ASN A 69 15.32 9.59 -3.78
CA ASN A 69 16.65 9.20 -3.33
C ASN A 69 17.50 8.81 -4.54
N PRO A 70 18.59 9.52 -4.87
CA PRO A 70 19.34 9.28 -6.11
C PRO A 70 19.92 7.88 -6.25
N VAL A 71 20.32 7.25 -5.13
CA VAL A 71 20.89 5.90 -5.12
C VAL A 71 19.81 4.86 -5.36
N GLU A 72 18.73 4.93 -4.61
CA GLU A 72 17.59 4.01 -4.75
C GLU A 72 16.84 4.22 -6.08
N ALA A 73 16.73 5.44 -6.55
CA ALA A 73 16.10 5.77 -7.83
C ALA A 73 16.83 5.10 -9.00
N ARG A 74 18.19 5.09 -8.99
CA ARG A 74 18.98 4.36 -9.98
C ARG A 74 18.70 2.86 -9.93
N LEU A 75 18.59 2.30 -8.73
CA LEU A 75 18.23 0.89 -8.55
C LEU A 75 16.83 0.59 -9.11
N VAL A 76 15.85 1.44 -8.84
CA VAL A 76 14.48 1.28 -9.38
C VAL A 76 14.49 1.31 -10.90
N ARG A 77 15.18 2.27 -11.53
CA ARG A 77 15.32 2.34 -13.01
C ARG A 77 15.93 1.05 -13.55
N ARG A 78 17.05 0.59 -12.98
CA ARG A 78 17.68 -0.66 -13.37
C ARG A 78 16.74 -1.87 -13.28
N ILE A 79 15.93 -1.95 -12.22
CA ILE A 79 14.94 -3.02 -12.06
C ILE A 79 13.89 -2.99 -13.19
N PHE A 80 13.38 -1.81 -13.56
CA PHE A 80 12.40 -1.66 -14.63
C PHE A 80 12.99 -2.04 -15.99
N GLU A 81 14.18 -1.54 -16.34
CA GLU A 81 14.90 -1.86 -17.57
C GLU A 81 15.25 -3.35 -17.67
N SER A 82 15.78 -3.93 -16.58
CA SER A 82 16.08 -5.36 -16.50
C SER A 82 14.83 -6.22 -16.67
N PHE A 83 13.69 -5.78 -16.13
CA PHE A 83 12.44 -6.52 -16.30
C PHE A 83 11.95 -6.50 -17.75
N ILE A 84 12.13 -5.39 -18.47
CA ILE A 84 11.80 -5.31 -19.91
C ILE A 84 12.70 -6.25 -20.71
N ALA A 85 14.01 -6.26 -20.44
CA ALA A 85 14.98 -7.11 -21.13
C ALA A 85 14.77 -8.61 -20.87
N ILE A 86 14.63 -8.99 -19.61
CA ILE A 86 14.51 -10.40 -19.18
C ILE A 86 13.09 -10.95 -19.41
N GLY A 87 12.09 -10.10 -19.23
CA GLY A 87 10.71 -10.47 -19.32
C GLY A 87 10.23 -11.46 -18.24
N SER A 88 11.06 -11.95 -17.33
CA SER A 88 10.71 -12.94 -16.29
C SER A 88 10.94 -12.39 -14.89
N MET A 89 9.85 -12.28 -14.10
CA MET A 89 9.88 -11.83 -12.73
C MET A 89 10.70 -12.77 -11.81
N THR A 90 10.62 -14.08 -12.06
CA THR A 90 11.31 -15.08 -11.26
C THR A 90 12.82 -15.01 -11.51
N THR A 91 13.23 -14.91 -12.76
CA THR A 91 14.65 -14.77 -13.17
C THR A 91 15.23 -13.49 -12.61
N LEU A 92 14.53 -12.36 -12.75
CA LEU A 92 14.96 -11.08 -12.20
C LEU A 92 15.08 -11.12 -10.66
N ALA A 93 14.11 -11.75 -9.96
CA ALA A 93 14.18 -11.89 -8.50
C ALA A 93 15.41 -12.71 -8.06
N ASN A 94 15.71 -13.80 -8.77
CA ASN A 94 16.89 -14.63 -8.48
C ASN A 94 18.21 -13.88 -8.73
N GLN A 95 18.27 -13.11 -9.82
CA GLN A 95 19.43 -12.28 -10.13
C GLN A 95 19.67 -11.22 -9.04
N LEU A 96 18.65 -10.44 -8.68
CA LEU A 96 18.75 -9.41 -7.65
C LEU A 96 19.09 -10.00 -6.27
N ARG A 97 18.61 -11.21 -5.98
CA ARG A 97 18.94 -11.94 -4.76
C ARG A 97 20.39 -12.38 -4.75
N ALA A 98 20.91 -12.88 -5.87
CA ALA A 98 22.34 -13.25 -6.00
C ALA A 98 23.26 -12.02 -5.85
N GLU A 99 22.83 -10.85 -6.32
CA GLU A 99 23.51 -9.57 -6.13
C GLU A 99 23.38 -9.02 -4.69
N GLY A 100 22.58 -9.65 -3.81
CA GLY A 100 22.35 -9.19 -2.44
C GLY A 100 21.49 -7.93 -2.33
N VAL A 101 20.69 -7.61 -3.35
CA VAL A 101 19.85 -6.40 -3.37
C VAL A 101 18.73 -6.52 -2.36
N MET A 102 18.61 -5.51 -1.49
CA MET A 102 17.63 -5.47 -0.40
C MET A 102 16.52 -4.46 -0.67
N THR A 103 15.38 -4.68 -0.04
CA THR A 103 14.29 -3.71 0.01
C THR A 103 14.69 -2.52 0.89
N LYS A 104 13.94 -1.43 0.81
CA LYS A 104 14.21 -0.22 1.60
C LYS A 104 14.26 -0.49 3.10
N SER A 105 15.31 0.03 3.76
CA SER A 105 15.38 0.17 5.21
C SER A 105 14.77 1.52 5.61
N TRP A 106 14.00 1.57 6.68
CA TRP A 106 13.35 2.80 7.12
C TRP A 106 13.08 2.81 8.62
N LYS A 107 12.98 4.01 9.19
CA LYS A 107 12.61 4.21 10.59
C LYS A 107 11.13 4.53 10.70
N THR A 108 10.45 3.91 11.65
CA THR A 108 9.06 4.26 11.96
C THR A 108 9.01 5.56 12.77
N LEU A 109 7.83 6.21 12.85
CA LEU A 109 7.61 7.38 13.71
C LEU A 109 7.94 7.12 15.20
N LYS A 110 7.97 5.84 15.63
CA LYS A 110 8.38 5.41 16.97
C LYS A 110 9.86 4.99 17.04
N GLU A 111 10.67 5.49 16.10
CA GLU A 111 12.12 5.23 15.99
C GLU A 111 12.51 3.75 15.90
N LYS A 112 11.56 2.86 15.59
CA LYS A 112 11.86 1.46 15.32
C LYS A 112 12.51 1.31 13.95
N ASP A 113 13.74 0.79 13.91
CA ASP A 113 14.42 0.43 12.67
C ASP A 113 13.73 -0.77 12.01
N ARG A 114 13.41 -0.62 10.74
CA ARG A 114 12.94 -1.69 9.86
C ARG A 114 14.02 -1.94 8.82
N GLN A 115 14.75 -3.03 9.01
CA GLN A 115 15.78 -3.45 8.05
C GLN A 115 15.13 -3.97 6.77
N GLY A 116 15.81 -3.71 5.64
CA GLY A 116 15.44 -4.28 4.35
C GLY A 116 15.58 -5.80 4.36
N LYS A 117 14.84 -6.44 3.48
CA LYS A 117 14.91 -7.88 3.21
C LYS A 117 15.39 -8.09 1.78
N LEU A 118 15.95 -9.25 1.47
CA LEU A 118 16.25 -9.61 0.09
C LEU A 118 15.00 -9.49 -0.79
N ILE A 119 15.17 -8.90 -1.96
CA ILE A 119 14.06 -8.69 -2.89
C ILE A 119 13.53 -10.05 -3.35
N ASP A 120 12.23 -10.24 -3.23
CA ASP A 120 11.51 -11.40 -3.71
C ASP A 120 10.57 -11.06 -4.88
N LYS A 121 10.03 -12.09 -5.51
CA LYS A 121 9.07 -11.95 -6.62
C LYS A 121 7.83 -11.14 -6.24
N GLY A 122 7.33 -11.31 -5.01
CA GLY A 122 6.14 -10.61 -4.52
C GLY A 122 6.39 -9.12 -4.34
N TYR A 123 7.56 -8.76 -3.84
CA TYR A 123 7.99 -7.37 -3.73
C TYR A 123 8.16 -6.71 -5.10
N LEU A 124 8.84 -7.40 -6.04
CA LEU A 124 9.02 -6.90 -7.41
C LEU A 124 7.67 -6.65 -8.10
N TYR A 125 6.71 -7.56 -7.96
CA TYR A 125 5.38 -7.38 -8.53
C TYR A 125 4.68 -6.13 -7.99
N LYS A 126 4.80 -5.89 -6.68
CA LYS A 126 4.27 -4.68 -6.03
C LYS A 126 5.00 -3.42 -6.49
N LEU A 127 6.32 -3.46 -6.60
CA LEU A 127 7.14 -2.34 -7.06
C LEU A 127 6.81 -1.96 -8.50
N LEU A 128 6.78 -2.93 -9.41
CA LEU A 128 6.51 -2.73 -10.83
C LEU A 128 5.06 -2.28 -11.12
N LYS A 129 4.13 -2.51 -10.20
CA LYS A 129 2.74 -2.03 -10.27
C LYS A 129 2.45 -0.77 -9.44
N ASN A 130 3.45 -0.21 -8.77
CA ASN A 130 3.23 0.93 -7.90
C ASN A 130 3.28 2.26 -8.69
N PRO A 131 2.15 2.95 -8.91
CA PRO A 131 2.10 4.16 -9.72
C PRO A 131 2.87 5.35 -9.11
N VAL A 132 3.29 5.25 -7.87
CA VAL A 132 4.11 6.28 -7.21
C VAL A 132 5.41 6.52 -7.97
N VAL A 133 6.01 5.49 -8.61
CA VAL A 133 7.26 5.64 -9.37
C VAL A 133 7.14 6.56 -10.60
N ILE A 134 5.92 6.82 -11.08
CA ILE A 134 5.62 7.75 -12.19
C ILE A 134 4.95 9.04 -11.71
N GLY A 135 5.08 9.40 -10.43
CA GLY A 135 4.51 10.63 -9.88
C GLY A 135 3.00 10.59 -9.62
N ILE A 136 2.40 9.41 -9.52
CA ILE A 136 0.95 9.26 -9.31
C ILE A 136 0.68 8.74 -7.90
N ALA A 137 -0.23 9.41 -7.17
CA ALA A 137 -0.76 8.96 -5.91
C ALA A 137 -2.02 8.12 -6.12
N ALA A 138 -2.03 6.87 -5.63
CA ALA A 138 -3.20 6.00 -5.72
C ALA A 138 -4.00 6.00 -4.41
N TYR A 139 -5.33 6.18 -4.50
CA TYR A 139 -6.23 6.11 -3.37
C TYR A 139 -7.58 5.51 -3.74
N LYS A 140 -8.00 4.43 -3.04
CA LYS A 140 -9.26 3.71 -3.29
C LYS A 140 -9.50 3.37 -4.76
N GLY A 141 -8.46 2.90 -5.46
CA GLY A 141 -8.53 2.52 -6.88
C GLY A 141 -8.56 3.68 -7.88
N LYS A 142 -8.49 4.92 -7.40
CA LYS A 142 -8.39 6.11 -8.25
C LYS A 142 -6.96 6.66 -8.22
N HIS A 143 -6.53 7.25 -9.33
CA HIS A 143 -5.22 7.85 -9.50
C HIS A 143 -5.33 9.38 -9.48
N TYR A 144 -4.41 10.01 -8.76
CA TYR A 144 -4.33 11.47 -8.60
C TYR A 144 -2.89 11.90 -8.89
N PRO A 145 -2.65 13.10 -9.44
CA PRO A 145 -1.29 13.63 -9.58
C PRO A 145 -0.65 13.73 -8.19
N GLY A 146 0.56 13.16 -8.03
CA GLY A 146 1.34 13.25 -6.81
C GLY A 146 2.16 14.54 -6.75
N GLU A 147 2.53 15.00 -5.55
CA GLU A 147 3.45 16.14 -5.38
C GLU A 147 4.93 15.76 -5.59
N HIS A 148 5.23 14.47 -5.74
CA HIS A 148 6.58 13.95 -5.84
C HIS A 148 7.04 13.80 -7.29
N GLU A 149 8.34 13.93 -7.50
CA GLU A 149 8.94 13.77 -8.82
C GLU A 149 8.90 12.29 -9.27
N PRO A 150 8.60 12.01 -10.55
CA PRO A 150 8.65 10.66 -11.08
C PRO A 150 10.10 10.15 -11.17
N ILE A 151 10.32 8.88 -10.84
CA ILE A 151 11.61 8.19 -11.03
C ILE A 151 11.67 7.52 -12.39
N ILE A 152 10.54 7.03 -12.89
CA ILE A 152 10.40 6.25 -14.11
C ILE A 152 9.59 7.05 -15.12
N ASP A 153 10.04 7.05 -16.39
CA ASP A 153 9.30 7.63 -17.49
C ASP A 153 8.05 6.82 -17.82
N LYS A 154 7.00 7.51 -18.21
CA LYS A 154 5.71 6.87 -18.52
C LYS A 154 5.84 5.80 -19.62
N ALA A 155 6.71 6.00 -20.62
CA ALA A 155 6.93 5.03 -21.69
C ALA A 155 7.47 3.69 -21.16
N ILE A 156 8.46 3.73 -20.27
CA ILE A 156 9.03 2.55 -19.62
C ILE A 156 7.98 1.87 -18.74
N TRP A 157 7.21 2.65 -17.99
CA TRP A 157 6.12 2.14 -17.18
C TRP A 157 5.08 1.41 -18.02
N ASP A 158 4.61 2.00 -19.11
CA ASP A 158 3.57 1.41 -19.96
C ASP A 158 4.05 0.09 -20.58
N GLN A 159 5.31 -0.02 -21.03
CA GLN A 159 5.92 -1.26 -21.52
C GLN A 159 5.94 -2.36 -20.46
N VAL A 160 6.28 -2.00 -19.20
CA VAL A 160 6.26 -2.94 -18.08
C VAL A 160 4.84 -3.41 -17.80
N GLN A 161 3.85 -2.51 -17.77
CA GLN A 161 2.45 -2.90 -17.52
C GLN A 161 1.90 -3.81 -18.64
N GLU A 162 2.23 -3.54 -19.88
CA GLU A 162 1.85 -4.40 -21.02
C GLU A 162 2.46 -5.81 -20.88
N THR A 163 3.75 -5.89 -20.53
CA THR A 163 4.43 -7.18 -20.30
C THR A 163 3.80 -7.96 -19.15
N LEU A 164 3.44 -7.28 -18.06
CA LEU A 164 2.76 -7.89 -16.92
C LEU A 164 1.36 -8.38 -17.29
N ALA A 165 0.58 -7.59 -18.02
CA ALA A 165 -0.77 -7.94 -18.45
C ALA A 165 -0.77 -9.17 -19.37
N ARG A 166 0.13 -9.25 -20.35
CA ARG A 166 0.28 -10.43 -21.23
C ARG A 166 0.53 -11.71 -20.43
N LYS A 167 1.34 -11.64 -19.37
CA LYS A 167 1.66 -12.80 -18.53
C LYS A 167 0.52 -13.18 -17.59
N ASP A 168 -0.18 -12.20 -17.04
CA ASP A 168 -1.36 -12.48 -16.21
C ASP A 168 -2.45 -13.17 -17.03
N VAL A 169 -2.65 -12.79 -18.29
CA VAL A 169 -3.58 -13.47 -19.22
C VAL A 169 -3.11 -14.88 -19.55
N ALA A 170 -1.84 -15.08 -19.91
CA ALA A 170 -1.29 -16.40 -20.22
C ALA A 170 -1.39 -17.36 -19.03
N LYS A 171 -1.12 -16.88 -17.81
CA LYS A 171 -1.26 -17.67 -16.59
C LYS A 171 -2.72 -18.06 -16.31
N ARG A 172 -3.67 -17.15 -16.48
CA ARG A 172 -5.11 -17.46 -16.35
C ARG A 172 -5.56 -18.50 -17.36
N ALA A 173 -5.14 -18.38 -18.62
CA ALA A 173 -5.43 -19.36 -19.67
C ALA A 173 -4.84 -20.74 -19.36
N GLN A 174 -3.67 -20.80 -18.71
CA GLN A 174 -3.05 -22.06 -18.31
C GLN A 174 -3.76 -22.73 -17.12
N ILE A 175 -4.24 -21.94 -16.16
CA ILE A 175 -5.00 -22.43 -14.99
C ILE A 175 -6.38 -22.93 -15.43
N ASN A 176 -7.02 -22.28 -16.40
CA ASN A 176 -8.34 -22.63 -16.90
C ASN A 176 -8.32 -23.77 -17.95
N ARG A 177 -7.15 -24.30 -18.30
CA ARG A 177 -7.08 -25.52 -19.13
C ARG A 177 -7.64 -26.70 -18.33
N PRO A 178 -8.69 -27.38 -18.80
CA PRO A 178 -9.18 -28.58 -18.13
C PRO A 178 -8.01 -29.55 -18.00
N SER A 179 -7.79 -30.07 -16.79
CA SER A 179 -6.78 -31.11 -16.54
C SER A 179 -7.08 -32.29 -17.45
N ARG A 180 -6.19 -32.57 -18.42
CA ARG A 180 -6.25 -33.75 -19.29
C ARG A 180 -5.78 -35.02 -18.57
N ALA A 181 -5.60 -34.98 -17.26
CA ALA A 181 -5.39 -36.21 -16.52
C ALA A 181 -6.67 -37.02 -16.61
N PRO A 182 -6.69 -38.22 -17.27
CA PRO A 182 -7.83 -39.09 -17.20
C PRO A 182 -8.02 -39.45 -15.73
N ALA A 183 -9.17 -39.07 -15.17
CA ALA A 183 -9.53 -39.51 -13.83
C ALA A 183 -9.72 -41.02 -13.89
N LEU A 184 -8.65 -41.76 -13.61
CA LEU A 184 -8.60 -43.24 -13.57
C LEU A 184 -9.53 -43.86 -12.52
N LEU A 185 -10.26 -43.03 -11.77
CA LEU A 185 -11.13 -43.44 -10.66
C LEU A 185 -12.51 -42.75 -10.67
N LYS A 186 -13.05 -42.38 -11.82
CA LYS A 186 -14.47 -42.04 -11.95
C LYS A 186 -15.24 -43.31 -12.37
N GLY A 187 -15.54 -44.17 -11.42
CA GLY A 187 -16.36 -45.37 -11.69
C GLY A 187 -16.11 -46.55 -10.74
N LEU A 188 -15.88 -46.28 -9.46
CA LEU A 188 -16.04 -47.27 -8.37
C LEU A 188 -17.04 -46.73 -7.37
#